data_320a4abdd93b3aa2a859ad6499cdbfb9
#
_entry.id   320a4abdd93b3aa2a859ad6499cdbfb9
#
_cell.length_a   1.000
_cell.length_b   1.000
_cell.length_c   1.000
_cell.angle_alpha   90.00
_cell.angle_beta   90.00
_cell.angle_gamma   90.00
#
_symmetry.space_group_name_H-M   'P 1'
#
loop_
_entity.id
_entity.type
_entity.pdbx_description
1 polymer ?
#
loop_
_entity_poly.entity_id
_entity_poly.type
_entity_poly.pdbx_seq_one_letter_code
_entity_poly.pdbx_strand_id
1 'polypeptide(L)'
;MAGSFYELFLTTFFTAVASTAMGLFVSSLFTNADRAMTVAPILLMPQILFSGLIFKLDGATELISWLAVCRWSMEGFGTTANLNSLQMRLQQEGLPVPHDAEKFYDFTEWNLIKSWLILVLFTVLFLVLARLVLISIKKEKA
;
A
#
# COMPACT_ATOMS: atom_id res chain seq x y z
N MET A 1 -19.09 -15.49 5.76
CA MET A 1 -18.37 -14.65 4.79
C MET A 1 -17.38 -13.83 5.59
N ALA A 2 -16.10 -14.11 5.48
CA ALA A 2 -15.09 -13.20 5.97
C ALA A 2 -15.11 -12.00 5.03
N GLY A 3 -15.19 -10.81 5.54
CA GLY A 3 -15.21 -9.59 4.76
C GLY A 3 -16.61 -8.94 4.70
N SER A 4 -16.82 -8.04 5.62
CA SER A 4 -17.95 -7.14 5.57
C SER A 4 -17.75 -6.14 4.44
N PHE A 5 -18.80 -5.76 3.73
CA PHE A 5 -18.76 -4.67 2.74
C PHE A 5 -18.14 -3.39 3.33
N TYR A 6 -18.38 -3.13 4.62
CA TYR A 6 -17.79 -2.00 5.34
C TYR A 6 -16.27 -2.08 5.47
N GLU A 7 -15.71 -3.25 5.70
CA GLU A 7 -14.25 -3.45 5.80
C GLU A 7 -13.58 -3.18 4.46
N LEU A 8 -14.16 -3.70 3.37
CA LEU A 8 -13.70 -3.45 2.01
C LEU A 8 -13.76 -1.96 1.66
N PHE A 9 -14.88 -1.32 2.00
CA PHE A 9 -15.07 0.11 1.76
C PHE A 9 -14.05 0.95 2.53
N LEU A 10 -13.84 0.68 3.82
CA LEU A 10 -12.87 1.38 4.64
C LEU A 10 -11.44 1.18 4.14
N THR A 11 -11.06 -0.05 3.79
CA THR A 11 -9.74 -0.35 3.24
C THR A 11 -9.50 0.42 1.94
N THR A 12 -10.49 0.44 1.04
CA THR A 12 -10.43 1.21 -0.21
C THR A 12 -10.30 2.70 0.07
N PHE A 13 -11.08 3.23 1.00
CA PHE A 13 -11.05 4.63 1.38
C PHE A 13 -9.67 5.05 1.93
N PHE A 14 -9.13 4.33 2.90
CA PHE A 14 -7.80 4.64 3.46
C PHE A 14 -6.69 4.50 2.43
N THR A 15 -6.78 3.50 1.55
CA THR A 15 -5.83 3.32 0.45
C THR A 15 -5.88 4.51 -0.51
N ALA A 16 -7.07 4.96 -0.90
CA ALA A 16 -7.25 6.09 -1.80
C ALA A 16 -6.68 7.39 -1.19
N VAL A 17 -6.94 7.63 0.09
CA VAL A 17 -6.43 8.81 0.81
C VAL A 17 -4.91 8.76 0.92
N ALA A 18 -4.33 7.61 1.29
CA ALA A 18 -2.88 7.45 1.38
C ALA A 18 -2.18 7.61 0.02
N SER A 19 -2.74 7.06 -1.04
CA SER A 19 -2.22 7.18 -2.40
C SER A 19 -2.30 8.63 -2.91
N THR A 20 -3.39 9.33 -2.61
CA THR A 20 -3.54 10.76 -2.95
C THR A 20 -2.51 11.61 -2.22
N ALA A 21 -2.28 11.37 -0.93
CA ALA A 21 -1.27 12.07 -0.14
C ALA A 21 0.15 11.83 -0.70
N MET A 22 0.47 10.60 -1.10
CA MET A 22 1.72 10.27 -1.78
C MET A 22 1.85 11.02 -3.11
N GLY A 23 0.80 11.06 -3.92
CA GLY A 23 0.78 11.81 -5.19
C GLY A 23 1.00 13.31 -4.99
N LEU A 24 0.39 13.91 -3.97
CA LEU A 24 0.61 15.31 -3.60
C LEU A 24 2.06 15.57 -3.16
N PHE A 25 2.65 14.66 -2.38
CA PHE A 25 4.05 14.77 -1.99
C PHE A 25 4.96 14.69 -3.21
N VAL A 26 4.80 13.70 -4.10
CA VAL A 26 5.58 13.57 -5.33
C VAL A 26 5.43 14.81 -6.20
N SER A 27 4.21 15.31 -6.38
CA SER A 27 3.96 16.53 -7.14
C SER A 27 4.64 17.76 -6.55
N SER A 28 4.75 17.85 -5.22
CA SER A 28 5.41 18.97 -4.53
C SER A 28 6.93 19.00 -4.74
N LEU A 29 7.56 17.88 -5.09
CA LEU A 29 9.01 17.80 -5.35
C LEU A 29 9.42 18.44 -6.68
N PHE A 30 8.48 18.59 -7.61
CA PHE A 30 8.77 19.08 -8.95
C PHE A 30 8.05 20.39 -9.24
N THR A 31 8.79 21.33 -9.83
CA THR A 31 8.23 22.61 -10.30
C THR A 31 7.56 22.50 -11.68
N ASN A 32 7.93 21.47 -12.45
CA ASN A 32 7.40 21.21 -13.78
C ASN A 32 6.53 19.94 -13.79
N ALA A 33 5.31 20.06 -14.32
CA ALA A 33 4.36 18.95 -14.43
C ALA A 33 4.92 17.77 -15.26
N ASP A 34 5.65 18.04 -16.34
CA ASP A 34 6.23 17.02 -17.20
C ASP A 34 7.22 16.10 -16.46
N ARG A 35 8.03 16.69 -15.57
CA ARG A 35 8.97 15.93 -14.73
C ARG A 35 8.23 15.07 -13.69
N ALA A 36 7.19 15.62 -13.08
CA ALA A 36 6.36 14.87 -12.14
C ALA A 36 5.70 13.66 -12.82
N MET A 37 5.16 13.85 -14.02
CA MET A 37 4.54 12.77 -14.81
C MET A 37 5.53 11.68 -15.22
N THR A 38 6.78 12.03 -15.49
CA THR A 38 7.83 11.07 -15.85
C THR A 38 8.28 10.24 -14.64
N VAL A 39 8.36 10.87 -13.47
CA VAL A 39 8.83 10.19 -12.24
C VAL A 39 7.73 9.36 -11.58
N ALA A 40 6.46 9.70 -11.74
CA ALA A 40 5.36 8.98 -11.13
C ALA A 40 5.35 7.47 -11.48
N PRO A 41 5.49 7.01 -12.74
CA PRO A 41 5.58 5.59 -13.06
C PRO A 41 6.80 4.90 -12.43
N ILE A 42 7.94 5.61 -12.35
CA ILE A 42 9.18 5.08 -11.74
C ILE A 42 8.98 4.80 -10.24
N LEU A 43 8.20 5.63 -9.55
CA LEU A 43 7.86 5.43 -8.16
C LEU A 43 6.77 4.36 -7.95
N LEU A 44 5.88 4.17 -8.92
CA LEU A 44 4.84 3.14 -8.85
C LEU A 44 5.40 1.74 -9.04
N MET A 45 6.43 1.55 -9.88
CA MET A 45 7.02 0.22 -10.10
C MET A 45 7.47 -0.47 -8.81
N PRO A 46 8.32 0.13 -7.95
CA PRO A 46 8.69 -0.50 -6.69
C PRO A 46 7.49 -0.69 -5.74
N GLN A 47 6.50 0.20 -5.76
CA GLN A 47 5.28 0.04 -4.98
C GLN A 47 4.53 -1.26 -5.34
N ILE A 48 4.42 -1.57 -6.62
CA ILE A 48 3.76 -2.79 -7.10
C ILE A 48 4.63 -4.02 -6.79
N LEU A 49 5.94 -3.94 -7.02
CA LEU A 49 6.87 -5.04 -6.77
C LEU A 49 6.89 -5.46 -5.29
N PHE A 50 6.91 -4.47 -4.38
CA PHE A 50 6.94 -4.70 -2.94
C PHE A 50 5.54 -4.81 -2.30
N SER A 51 4.49 -4.93 -3.11
CA SER A 51 3.13 -5.16 -2.59
C SER A 51 2.93 -6.54 -1.96
N GLY A 52 3.83 -7.49 -2.22
CA GLY A 52 3.70 -8.90 -1.83
C GLY A 52 2.82 -9.72 -2.75
N LEU A 53 2.31 -9.13 -3.85
CA LEU A 53 1.49 -9.84 -4.82
C LEU A 53 2.32 -10.63 -5.84
N ILE A 54 3.46 -10.07 -6.26
CA ILE A 54 4.29 -10.63 -7.36
C ILE A 54 5.40 -11.52 -6.80
N PHE A 55 6.02 -11.10 -5.72
CA PHE A 55 7.15 -11.81 -5.11
C PHE A 55 6.87 -12.11 -3.64
N LYS A 56 7.35 -13.29 -3.20
CA LYS A 56 7.39 -13.63 -1.78
C LYS A 56 8.36 -12.67 -1.08
N LEU A 57 7.89 -12.03 -0.03
CA LEU A 57 8.67 -11.05 0.73
C LEU A 57 9.48 -11.78 1.80
N ASP A 58 10.78 -11.98 1.55
CA ASP A 58 11.69 -12.64 2.49
C ASP A 58 12.87 -11.73 2.84
N GLY A 59 13.23 -11.67 4.12
CA GLY A 59 14.42 -10.99 4.62
C GLY A 59 14.49 -9.50 4.28
N ALA A 60 15.48 -9.09 3.49
CA ALA A 60 15.71 -7.67 3.16
C ALA A 60 14.57 -7.05 2.34
N THR A 61 13.90 -7.82 1.48
CA THR A 61 12.76 -7.34 0.70
C THR A 61 11.55 -7.07 1.56
N GLU A 62 11.39 -7.81 2.66
CA GLU A 62 10.35 -7.55 3.64
C GLU A 62 10.52 -6.18 4.32
N LEU A 63 11.75 -5.84 4.73
CA LEU A 63 12.03 -4.53 5.33
C LEU A 63 11.73 -3.37 4.39
N ILE A 64 12.13 -3.48 3.11
CA ILE A 64 11.87 -2.46 2.09
C ILE A 64 10.36 -2.36 1.80
N SER A 65 9.65 -3.49 1.81
CA SER A 65 8.22 -3.51 1.57
C SER A 65 7.40 -2.76 2.62
N TRP A 66 7.93 -2.60 3.83
CA TRP A 66 7.28 -1.82 4.90
C TRP A 66 7.09 -0.35 4.52
N LEU A 67 7.92 0.18 3.62
CA LEU A 67 7.81 1.54 3.10
C LEU A 67 6.81 1.65 1.93
N ALA A 68 6.32 0.54 1.41
CA ALA A 68 5.38 0.52 0.30
C ALA A 68 3.93 0.63 0.79
N VAL A 69 3.23 1.69 0.36
CA VAL A 69 1.79 1.86 0.65
C VAL A 69 0.98 0.69 0.09
N CYS A 70 1.35 0.20 -1.11
CA CYS A 70 0.68 -0.93 -1.76
C CYS A 70 0.72 -2.22 -0.93
N ARG A 71 1.78 -2.46 -0.15
CA ARG A 71 1.85 -3.62 0.74
C ARG A 71 0.72 -3.60 1.77
N TRP A 72 0.55 -2.49 2.47
CA TRP A 72 -0.45 -2.34 3.53
C TRP A 72 -1.87 -2.36 2.98
N SER A 73 -2.06 -1.81 1.78
CA SER A 73 -3.32 -1.94 1.04
C SER A 73 -3.61 -3.41 0.71
N MET A 74 -2.63 -4.14 0.18
CA MET A 74 -2.79 -5.56 -0.15
C MET A 74 -3.00 -6.43 1.09
N GLU A 75 -2.33 -6.13 2.21
CA GLU A 75 -2.58 -6.79 3.49
C GLU A 75 -4.03 -6.58 3.94
N GLY A 76 -4.55 -5.35 3.87
CA GLY A 76 -5.93 -5.04 4.20
C GLY A 76 -6.95 -5.74 3.30
N PHE A 77 -6.76 -5.70 1.99
CA PHE A 77 -7.63 -6.41 1.03
C PHE A 77 -7.53 -7.93 1.17
N GLY A 78 -6.30 -8.46 1.30
CA GLY A 78 -6.05 -9.89 1.43
C GLY A 78 -6.65 -10.47 2.71
N THR A 79 -6.55 -9.73 3.81
CA THR A 79 -7.18 -10.09 5.09
C THR A 79 -8.71 -10.08 4.95
N THR A 80 -9.28 -9.03 4.38
CA THR A 80 -10.74 -8.92 4.18
C THR A 80 -11.28 -9.99 3.25
N ALA A 81 -10.58 -10.27 2.16
CA ALA A 81 -10.95 -11.31 1.20
C ALA A 81 -10.64 -12.73 1.68
N ASN A 82 -9.93 -12.88 2.81
CA ASN A 82 -9.48 -14.15 3.35
C ASN A 82 -8.75 -15.02 2.30
N LEU A 83 -7.73 -14.42 1.67
CA LEU A 83 -7.00 -15.05 0.55
C LEU A 83 -6.43 -16.42 0.90
N ASN A 84 -5.99 -16.64 2.15
CA ASN A 84 -5.47 -17.93 2.59
C ASN A 84 -6.51 -19.05 2.51
N SER A 85 -7.78 -18.75 2.80
CA SER A 85 -8.85 -19.75 2.70
C SER A 85 -9.18 -20.11 1.25
N LEU A 86 -9.06 -19.15 0.35
CA LEU A 86 -9.23 -19.37 -1.09
C LEU A 86 -8.12 -20.28 -1.63
N GLN A 87 -6.87 -20.02 -1.24
CA GLN A 87 -5.73 -20.85 -1.64
C GLN A 87 -5.85 -22.29 -1.14
N MET A 88 -6.26 -22.49 0.12
CA MET A 88 -6.50 -23.83 0.66
C MET A 88 -7.59 -24.60 -0.12
N ARG A 89 -8.66 -23.92 -0.54
CA ARG A 89 -9.71 -24.54 -1.38
C ARG A 89 -9.18 -24.94 -2.74
N LEU A 90 -8.40 -24.05 -3.40
CA LEU A 90 -7.79 -24.34 -4.70
C LEU A 90 -6.82 -25.53 -4.63
N GLN A 91 -6.04 -25.63 -3.55
CA GLN A 91 -5.17 -26.80 -3.31
C GLN A 91 -5.97 -28.09 -3.16
N GLN A 92 -7.09 -28.06 -2.43
CA GLN A 92 -7.97 -29.23 -2.26
C GLN A 92 -8.60 -29.68 -3.59
N GLU A 93 -8.85 -28.74 -4.49
CA GLU A 93 -9.40 -29.02 -5.84
C GLU A 93 -8.31 -29.39 -6.87
N GLY A 94 -7.03 -29.47 -6.44
CA GLY A 94 -5.91 -29.81 -7.32
C GLY A 94 -5.56 -28.77 -8.36
N LEU A 95 -5.99 -27.51 -8.15
CA LEU A 95 -5.67 -26.38 -9.03
C LEU A 95 -4.32 -25.75 -8.65
N PRO A 96 -3.56 -25.23 -9.63
CA PRO A 96 -2.30 -24.56 -9.35
C PRO A 96 -2.54 -23.32 -8.51
N VAL A 97 -1.88 -23.24 -7.35
CA VAL A 97 -1.94 -22.10 -6.44
C VAL A 97 -0.79 -21.16 -6.78
N PRO A 98 -1.06 -19.90 -7.13
CA PRO A 98 -0.02 -18.95 -7.52
C PRO A 98 0.94 -18.57 -6.36
N HIS A 99 0.48 -18.68 -5.12
CA HIS A 99 1.25 -18.36 -3.92
C HIS A 99 0.93 -19.29 -2.77
N ASP A 100 1.92 -19.54 -1.90
CA ASP A 100 1.71 -20.22 -0.62
C ASP A 100 0.93 -19.32 0.36
N ALA A 101 0.26 -19.92 1.34
CA ALA A 101 -0.42 -19.19 2.39
C ALA A 101 0.58 -18.33 3.19
N GLU A 102 0.33 -17.04 3.28
CA GLU A 102 1.18 -16.09 3.99
C GLU A 102 0.49 -15.56 5.26
N LYS A 103 1.26 -15.47 6.35
CA LYS A 103 0.75 -15.07 7.68
C LYS A 103 0.09 -13.68 7.71
N PHE A 104 0.51 -12.78 6.83
CA PHE A 104 -0.05 -11.42 6.79
C PHE A 104 -1.40 -11.32 6.07
N TYR A 105 -1.84 -12.38 5.38
CA TYR A 105 -3.19 -12.51 4.83
C TYR A 105 -4.15 -13.27 5.74
N ASP A 106 -3.72 -13.68 6.94
CA ASP A 106 -4.60 -14.33 7.89
C ASP A 106 -5.73 -13.38 8.33
N PHE A 107 -6.96 -13.87 8.26
CA PHE A 107 -8.13 -13.12 8.70
C PHE A 107 -8.09 -12.93 10.22
N THR A 108 -7.54 -11.81 10.63
CA THR A 108 -7.49 -11.36 12.03
C THR A 108 -7.89 -9.89 12.07
N GLU A 109 -8.84 -9.53 12.91
CA GLU A 109 -9.26 -8.13 13.10
C GLU A 109 -8.07 -7.22 13.41
N TRP A 110 -7.09 -7.75 14.13
CA TRP A 110 -5.86 -7.03 14.44
C TRP A 110 -5.02 -6.67 13.21
N ASN A 111 -4.89 -7.59 12.24
CA ASN A 111 -4.17 -7.32 11.00
C ASN A 111 -4.86 -6.21 10.19
N LEU A 112 -6.18 -6.22 10.15
CA LEU A 112 -6.96 -5.22 9.44
C LEU A 112 -6.81 -3.84 10.08
N ILE A 113 -6.97 -3.74 11.41
CA ILE A 113 -6.81 -2.47 12.16
C ILE A 113 -5.37 -1.95 12.02
N LYS A 114 -4.38 -2.82 12.10
CA LYS A 114 -2.98 -2.48 11.91
C LYS A 114 -2.74 -1.88 10.51
N SER A 115 -3.25 -2.50 9.46
CA SER A 115 -3.12 -2.00 8.08
C SER A 115 -3.77 -0.62 7.92
N TRP A 116 -4.95 -0.40 8.50
CA TRP A 116 -5.61 0.90 8.47
C TRP A 116 -4.83 1.98 9.22
N LEU A 117 -4.33 1.67 10.42
CA LEU A 117 -3.50 2.60 11.20
C LEU A 117 -2.23 3.02 10.45
N ILE A 118 -1.59 2.06 9.77
CA ILE A 118 -0.38 2.34 9.00
C ILE A 118 -0.70 3.17 7.76
N LEU A 119 -1.81 2.92 7.07
CA LEU A 119 -2.27 3.75 5.95
C LEU A 119 -2.56 5.20 6.38
N VAL A 120 -3.18 5.38 7.54
CA VAL A 120 -3.39 6.73 8.13
C VAL A 120 -2.06 7.38 8.47
N LEU A 121 -1.13 6.63 9.06
CA LEU A 121 0.23 7.14 9.37
C LEU A 121 0.95 7.59 8.10
N PHE A 122 0.91 6.80 7.02
CA PHE A 122 1.47 7.20 5.73
C PHE A 122 0.81 8.45 5.15
N THR A 123 -0.51 8.57 5.28
CA THR A 123 -1.23 9.77 4.85
C THR A 123 -0.71 11.01 5.56
N VAL A 124 -0.62 10.97 6.89
CA VAL A 124 -0.12 12.10 7.69
C VAL A 124 1.34 12.40 7.35
N LEU A 125 2.18 11.36 7.22
CA LEU A 125 3.59 11.51 6.87
C LEU A 125 3.76 12.22 5.51
N PHE A 126 3.06 11.76 4.47
CA PHE A 126 3.17 12.35 3.14
C PHE A 126 2.62 13.78 3.08
N LEU A 127 1.54 14.08 3.80
CA LEU A 127 0.99 15.45 3.88
C LEU A 127 1.96 16.39 4.60
N VAL A 128 2.59 15.95 5.69
CA VAL A 128 3.61 16.74 6.40
C VAL A 128 4.82 16.98 5.50
N LEU A 129 5.33 15.95 4.82
CA LEU A 129 6.44 16.06 3.89
C LEU A 129 6.12 17.01 2.74
N ALA A 130 4.94 16.90 2.13
CA ALA A 130 4.49 17.80 1.08
C ALA A 130 4.45 19.25 1.56
N ARG A 131 3.93 19.50 2.75
CA ARG A 131 3.91 20.82 3.37
C ARG A 131 5.31 21.38 3.60
N LEU A 132 6.24 20.58 4.12
CA LEU A 132 7.62 21.00 4.37
C LEU A 132 8.32 21.38 3.07
N VAL A 133 8.16 20.61 2.01
CA VAL A 133 8.72 20.89 0.70
C VAL A 133 8.17 22.21 0.15
N LEU A 134 6.86 22.44 0.21
CA LEU A 134 6.23 23.67 -0.25
C LEU A 134 6.70 24.90 0.52
N ILE A 135 6.88 24.79 1.84
CA ILE A 135 7.41 25.88 2.68
C ILE A 135 8.87 26.17 2.30
N SER A 136 9.68 25.13 2.06
CA SER A 136 11.08 25.29 1.64
C SER A 136 11.18 26.04 0.31
N ILE A 137 10.41 25.67 -0.68
CA ILE A 137 10.37 26.34 -2.00
C ILE A 137 9.91 27.80 -1.89
N LYS A 138 8.92 28.06 -1.02
CA LYS A 138 8.44 29.43 -0.79
C LYS A 138 9.52 30.32 -0.15
N LYS A 139 10.34 29.76 0.74
CA LYS A 139 11.41 30.48 1.42
C LYS A 139 12.59 30.80 0.50
N GLU A 140 12.84 29.97 -0.51
CA GLU A 140 13.89 30.17 -1.50
C GLU A 140 13.54 31.24 -2.57
N LYS A 141 12.23 31.48 -2.76
CA LYS A 141 11.72 32.50 -3.70
C LYS A 141 11.44 33.85 -3.05
N ALA A 142 11.60 33.97 -1.73
CA ALA A 142 11.44 35.20 -0.97
C ALA A 142 12.80 35.85 -0.66
#